data_af3415c80851fdfb36aec8061568780c
#
_entry.id   af3415c80851fdfb36aec8061568780c
#
_cell.length_a   1.000
_cell.length_b   1.000
_cell.length_c   1.000
_cell.angle_alpha   90.00
_cell.angle_beta   90.00
_cell.angle_gamma   90.00
#
_symmetry.space_group_name_H-M   'P 1'
#
loop_
_entity.id
_entity.type
_entity.pdbx_description
1 polymer ?
#
loop_
_entity_poly.entity_id
_entity_poly.type
_entity_poly.pdbx_seq_one_letter_code
_entity_poly.pdbx_strand_id
1 'polypeptide(L)'
;PLEVGFDYYLGMPTVNSGPPFVYVENHSVVDYDPEDPFVMGKESATQKWPEKGGYRGIGGAEKAHLRYRDEYVGTTFAEKAVEWITDHQKNEKEKPFFLYLATTNIHHPFTPHPKFKGTSECGLYGDFIHELDWIVGEVLKTLDEHKISNNTLVVFTSDNGGMLNVTGQKAWRAGHRLNGKLLGFKFGAWEGGHRVPFIARWPAKIPAGKESDALISQIDLLPTFAALGDAKLPKDAVIDGVNQLSV
;
A
#
# COMPACT_ATOMS: atom_id res chain seq x y z
N PRO A 1 13.15 -2.29 6.83
CA PRO A 1 12.17 -3.11 7.55
C PRO A 1 12.79 -4.32 8.23
N LEU A 2 13.75 -5.01 7.59
CA LEU A 2 14.39 -6.20 8.17
C LEU A 2 15.10 -5.90 9.50
N GLU A 3 15.69 -4.72 9.66
CA GLU A 3 16.35 -4.30 10.90
C GLU A 3 15.38 -4.03 12.07
N VAL A 4 14.07 -4.00 11.78
CA VAL A 4 13.03 -3.76 12.78
C VAL A 4 12.06 -4.93 12.92
N GLY A 5 12.46 -6.12 12.48
CA GLY A 5 11.79 -7.38 12.77
C GLY A 5 10.93 -7.97 11.65
N PHE A 6 10.95 -7.44 10.44
CA PHE A 6 10.37 -8.11 9.28
C PHE A 6 11.36 -9.12 8.70
N ASP A 7 10.87 -10.29 8.28
CA ASP A 7 11.68 -11.35 7.68
C ASP A 7 11.83 -11.20 6.17
N TYR A 8 10.95 -10.43 5.54
CA TYR A 8 10.95 -10.17 4.11
C TYR A 8 10.51 -8.73 3.81
N TYR A 9 11.07 -8.17 2.78
CA TYR A 9 10.70 -6.86 2.26
C TYR A 9 10.79 -6.81 0.74
N LEU A 10 9.74 -6.34 0.08
CA LEU A 10 9.79 -5.82 -1.27
C LEU A 10 9.14 -4.44 -1.28
N GLY A 11 9.81 -3.46 -1.85
CA GLY A 11 9.25 -2.11 -1.90
C GLY A 11 10.07 -1.17 -2.77
N MET A 12 9.79 0.10 -2.61
CA MET A 12 10.55 1.19 -3.23
C MET A 12 11.29 1.97 -2.15
N PRO A 13 12.48 2.50 -2.45
CA PRO A 13 13.26 3.26 -1.45
C PRO A 13 12.63 4.61 -1.13
N THR A 14 11.75 5.12 -2.00
CA THR A 14 11.04 6.38 -1.85
C THR A 14 9.59 6.23 -2.29
N VAL A 15 8.83 7.33 -2.28
CA VAL A 15 7.48 7.35 -2.87
C VAL A 15 7.55 7.18 -4.39
N ASN A 16 6.50 6.62 -5.00
CA ASN A 16 6.39 6.38 -6.45
C ASN A 16 6.46 7.64 -7.34
N SER A 17 6.47 8.82 -6.74
CA SER A 17 6.58 10.11 -7.44
C SER A 17 7.99 10.70 -7.44
N GLY A 18 8.99 9.98 -6.95
CA GLY A 18 10.38 10.44 -6.88
C GLY A 18 11.40 9.32 -7.07
N PRO A 19 12.58 9.65 -7.64
CA PRO A 19 13.65 8.69 -7.84
C PRO A 19 14.31 8.26 -6.50
N PRO A 20 15.02 7.14 -6.51
CA PRO A 20 15.25 6.24 -7.64
C PRO A 20 14.04 5.34 -7.92
N PHE A 21 13.70 5.17 -9.20
CA PHE A 21 12.59 4.31 -9.64
C PHE A 21 13.07 2.87 -9.77
N VAL A 22 13.21 2.20 -8.65
CA VAL A 22 13.70 0.81 -8.55
C VAL A 22 12.92 0.05 -7.48
N TYR A 23 12.93 -1.28 -7.57
CA TYR A 23 12.52 -2.13 -6.47
C TYR A 23 13.72 -2.48 -5.60
N VAL A 24 13.46 -2.57 -4.31
CA VAL A 24 14.38 -3.11 -3.32
C VAL A 24 13.76 -4.37 -2.76
N GLU A 25 14.45 -5.48 -2.85
CA GLU A 25 14.07 -6.74 -2.21
C GLU A 25 15.08 -7.05 -1.11
N ASN A 26 14.58 -7.14 0.10
CA ASN A 26 15.39 -7.28 1.31
C ASN A 26 16.45 -6.16 1.41
N HIS A 27 17.72 -6.46 1.22
CA HIS A 27 18.84 -5.52 1.31
C HIS A 27 19.40 -5.07 -0.05
N SER A 28 18.80 -5.52 -1.15
CA SER A 28 19.38 -5.32 -2.47
C SER A 28 18.40 -4.66 -3.44
N VAL A 29 18.92 -3.80 -4.29
CA VAL A 29 18.16 -3.30 -5.43
C VAL A 29 18.02 -4.44 -6.45
N VAL A 30 16.78 -4.67 -6.89
CA VAL A 30 16.48 -5.72 -7.88
C VAL A 30 17.14 -5.40 -9.22
N ASP A 31 17.80 -6.38 -9.81
CA ASP A 31 18.53 -6.26 -11.07
C ASP A 31 19.62 -5.17 -11.08
N TYR A 32 20.20 -4.88 -9.90
CA TYR A 32 21.33 -3.93 -9.82
C TYR A 32 22.59 -4.51 -10.46
N ASP A 33 23.24 -3.68 -11.27
CA ASP A 33 24.52 -4.00 -11.92
C ASP A 33 25.62 -3.13 -11.29
N PRO A 34 26.61 -3.71 -10.58
CA PRO A 34 27.73 -2.97 -10.01
C PRO A 34 28.57 -2.20 -11.04
N GLU A 35 28.60 -2.66 -12.30
CA GLU A 35 29.33 -2.00 -13.39
C GLU A 35 28.58 -0.77 -13.94
N ASP A 36 27.27 -0.64 -13.61
CA ASP A 36 26.44 0.52 -13.94
C ASP A 36 25.85 1.13 -12.65
N PRO A 37 26.65 1.78 -11.81
CA PRO A 37 26.21 2.29 -10.52
C PRO A 37 25.28 3.50 -10.64
N PHE A 38 24.53 3.79 -9.58
CA PHE A 38 23.73 5.01 -9.48
C PHE A 38 24.60 6.26 -9.58
N VAL A 39 24.15 7.23 -10.37
CA VAL A 39 24.86 8.52 -10.58
C VAL A 39 23.93 9.68 -10.21
N MET A 40 24.29 10.38 -9.14
CA MET A 40 23.55 11.56 -8.70
C MET A 40 23.58 12.70 -9.73
N GLY A 41 22.44 13.37 -9.89
CA GLY A 41 22.30 14.51 -10.81
C GLY A 41 22.06 14.13 -12.26
N LYS A 42 22.03 12.84 -12.62
CA LYS A 42 21.58 12.36 -13.93
C LYS A 42 20.12 11.93 -13.89
N GLU A 43 19.47 11.97 -15.04
CA GLU A 43 18.10 11.49 -15.20
C GLU A 43 18.05 9.96 -15.12
N SER A 44 16.97 9.44 -14.53
CA SER A 44 16.69 8.01 -14.51
C SER A 44 16.25 7.53 -15.90
N ALA A 45 16.67 6.33 -16.30
CA ALA A 45 16.35 5.75 -17.61
C ALA A 45 14.84 5.49 -17.81
N THR A 46 14.08 5.32 -16.74
CA THR A 46 12.65 4.94 -16.83
C THR A 46 11.69 6.00 -16.36
N GLN A 47 12.18 7.19 -16.11
CA GLN A 47 11.34 8.23 -15.57
C GLN A 47 10.27 8.68 -16.57
N LYS A 48 9.01 8.51 -16.20
CA LYS A 48 7.86 8.89 -16.99
C LYS A 48 7.05 10.02 -16.38
N TRP A 49 7.29 10.37 -15.13
CA TRP A 49 6.56 11.42 -14.45
C TRP A 49 7.52 12.36 -13.69
N PRO A 50 7.29 13.66 -13.76
CA PRO A 50 6.30 14.35 -14.56
C PRO A 50 6.60 14.24 -16.07
N GLU A 51 5.55 14.17 -16.88
CA GLU A 51 5.65 14.01 -18.34
C GLU A 51 6.47 15.09 -19.05
N LYS A 52 6.63 16.25 -18.44
CA LYS A 52 7.38 17.39 -18.98
C LYS A 52 8.39 17.90 -17.97
N GLY A 53 9.61 18.06 -18.43
CA GLY A 53 10.67 18.73 -17.68
C GLY A 53 11.67 17.82 -16.99
N GLY A 54 11.59 16.53 -17.21
CA GLY A 54 12.55 15.56 -16.67
C GLY A 54 12.74 15.71 -15.15
N TYR A 55 12.78 14.64 -14.46
CA TYR A 55 13.11 14.64 -13.04
C TYR A 55 14.63 14.45 -12.95
N ARG A 56 15.35 15.48 -12.61
CA ARG A 56 16.79 15.32 -12.37
C ARG A 56 16.97 14.63 -11.03
N GLY A 57 17.53 13.45 -11.05
CA GLY A 57 17.69 12.66 -9.85
C GLY A 57 18.88 11.73 -9.92
N ILE A 58 18.63 10.47 -9.98
CA ILE A 58 19.64 9.42 -10.00
C ILE A 58 19.57 8.73 -11.35
N GLY A 59 20.66 8.80 -12.12
CA GLY A 59 20.88 8.04 -13.36
C GLY A 59 21.79 6.85 -13.11
N GLY A 60 22.21 6.19 -14.18
CA GLY A 60 22.88 4.88 -14.08
C GLY A 60 21.92 3.79 -13.66
N ALA A 61 22.42 2.62 -13.29
CA ALA A 61 21.64 1.46 -12.88
C ALA A 61 20.50 1.13 -13.86
N GLU A 62 20.81 1.10 -15.15
CA GLU A 62 19.83 1.03 -16.23
C GLU A 62 18.91 -0.20 -16.10
N LYS A 63 19.48 -1.39 -15.83
CA LYS A 63 18.71 -2.62 -15.67
C LYS A 63 17.71 -2.51 -14.52
N ALA A 64 18.14 -1.98 -13.37
CA ALA A 64 17.29 -1.80 -12.20
C ALA A 64 16.13 -0.83 -12.49
N HIS A 65 16.43 0.28 -13.17
CA HIS A 65 15.40 1.22 -13.60
C HIS A 65 14.44 0.63 -14.63
N LEU A 66 14.92 -0.17 -15.59
CA LEU A 66 14.08 -0.83 -16.59
C LEU A 66 13.17 -1.91 -15.97
N ARG A 67 13.57 -2.48 -14.85
CA ARG A 67 12.73 -3.40 -14.08
C ARG A 67 11.53 -2.71 -13.46
N TYR A 68 11.69 -1.46 -13.04
CA TYR A 68 10.60 -0.65 -12.52
C TYR A 68 9.77 -0.07 -13.67
N ARG A 69 8.44 -0.27 -13.59
CA ARG A 69 7.48 0.29 -14.54
C ARG A 69 6.30 0.84 -13.76
N ASP A 70 6.06 2.15 -13.85
CA ASP A 70 5.04 2.85 -13.09
C ASP A 70 3.67 2.15 -13.12
N GLU A 71 3.24 1.73 -14.32
CA GLU A 71 1.93 1.10 -14.50
C GLU A 71 1.86 -0.34 -13.97
N TYR A 72 2.96 -0.91 -13.48
CA TYR A 72 3.02 -2.28 -12.98
C TYR A 72 3.28 -2.37 -11.47
N VAL A 73 3.50 -1.25 -10.80
CA VAL A 73 3.87 -1.25 -9.38
C VAL A 73 2.79 -1.91 -8.52
N GLY A 74 1.53 -1.52 -8.71
CA GLY A 74 0.42 -2.10 -7.95
C GLY A 74 0.26 -3.60 -8.19
N THR A 75 0.31 -4.03 -9.45
CA THR A 75 0.22 -5.46 -9.79
C THR A 75 1.42 -6.26 -9.31
N THR A 76 2.63 -5.69 -9.36
CA THR A 76 3.84 -6.32 -8.80
C THR A 76 3.71 -6.56 -7.30
N PHE A 77 3.19 -5.59 -6.56
CA PHE A 77 2.98 -5.77 -5.11
C PHE A 77 1.89 -6.81 -4.80
N ALA A 78 0.81 -6.84 -5.58
CA ALA A 78 -0.21 -7.88 -5.44
C ALA A 78 0.34 -9.28 -5.71
N GLU A 79 1.07 -9.45 -6.82
CA GLU A 79 1.71 -10.71 -7.20
C GLU A 79 2.68 -11.19 -6.12
N LYS A 80 3.51 -10.30 -5.59
CA LYS A 80 4.44 -10.64 -4.52
C LYS A 80 3.76 -10.97 -3.19
N ALA A 81 2.67 -10.30 -2.86
CA ALA A 81 1.89 -10.64 -1.67
C ALA A 81 1.25 -12.03 -1.80
N VAL A 82 0.68 -12.35 -2.96
CA VAL A 82 0.11 -13.67 -3.28
C VAL A 82 1.17 -14.76 -3.25
N GLU A 83 2.32 -14.52 -3.90
CA GLU A 83 3.47 -15.43 -3.89
C GLU A 83 3.93 -15.70 -2.45
N TRP A 84 4.14 -14.66 -1.67
CA TRP A 84 4.62 -14.77 -0.29
C TRP A 84 3.63 -15.56 0.60
N ILE A 85 2.33 -15.27 0.52
CA ILE A 85 1.31 -16.01 1.28
C ILE A 85 1.32 -17.48 0.87
N THR A 86 1.40 -17.76 -0.43
CA THR A 86 1.41 -19.12 -0.97
C THR A 86 2.63 -19.91 -0.48
N ASP A 87 3.80 -19.29 -0.54
CA ASP A 87 5.05 -19.92 -0.10
C ASP A 87 5.06 -20.14 1.42
N HIS A 88 4.55 -19.17 2.18
CA HIS A 88 4.38 -19.34 3.63
C HIS A 88 3.47 -20.52 3.95
N GLN A 89 2.33 -20.65 3.28
CA GLN A 89 1.41 -21.76 3.49
C GLN A 89 1.99 -23.12 3.08
N LYS A 90 2.89 -23.14 2.13
CA LYS A 90 3.59 -24.35 1.71
C LYS A 90 4.69 -24.78 2.69
N ASN A 91 5.44 -23.81 3.21
CA ASN A 91 6.68 -24.08 3.93
C ASN A 91 6.56 -23.89 5.45
N GLU A 92 5.65 -23.01 5.91
CA GLU A 92 5.57 -22.55 7.31
C GLU A 92 4.12 -22.43 7.82
N LYS A 93 3.18 -23.19 7.29
CA LYS A 93 1.73 -23.08 7.55
C LYS A 93 1.32 -23.10 9.03
N GLU A 94 2.13 -23.69 9.90
CA GLU A 94 1.89 -23.76 11.34
C GLU A 94 2.30 -22.47 12.08
N LYS A 95 3.02 -21.57 11.42
CA LYS A 95 3.41 -20.28 11.99
C LYS A 95 2.40 -19.21 11.61
N PRO A 96 2.00 -18.33 12.53
CA PRO A 96 1.26 -17.13 12.16
C PRO A 96 2.14 -16.20 11.34
N PHE A 97 1.51 -15.33 10.54
CA PHE A 97 2.23 -14.29 9.80
C PHE A 97 1.61 -12.91 10.03
N PHE A 98 2.42 -11.90 9.80
CA PHE A 98 2.02 -10.51 9.69
C PHE A 98 2.46 -9.96 8.34
N LEU A 99 1.51 -9.57 7.50
CA LEU A 99 1.75 -8.96 6.20
C LEU A 99 1.32 -7.49 6.23
N TYR A 100 2.25 -6.58 5.96
CA TYR A 100 1.97 -5.17 5.75
C TYR A 100 2.10 -4.85 4.26
N LEU A 101 0.97 -4.71 3.58
CA LEU A 101 0.90 -4.42 2.14
C LEU A 101 0.59 -2.93 1.92
N ALA A 102 1.62 -2.12 1.80
CA ALA A 102 1.52 -0.70 1.50
C ALA A 102 1.52 -0.49 -0.02
N THR A 103 0.34 -0.35 -0.61
CA THR A 103 0.21 -0.09 -2.04
C THR A 103 0.54 1.37 -2.38
N THR A 104 0.90 1.65 -3.64
CA THR A 104 1.04 3.02 -4.15
C THR A 104 -0.31 3.64 -4.54
N ASN A 105 -1.34 2.82 -4.64
CA ASN A 105 -2.70 3.23 -4.98
C ASN A 105 -3.35 3.92 -3.76
N ILE A 106 -3.87 5.08 -3.91
CA ILE A 106 -4.09 5.91 -5.08
C ILE A 106 -3.28 7.21 -5.01
N HIS A 107 -1.99 7.12 -4.68
CA HIS A 107 -1.09 8.27 -4.69
C HIS A 107 -0.67 8.62 -6.13
N HIS A 108 -0.43 9.90 -6.42
CA HIS A 108 0.14 10.30 -7.71
C HIS A 108 1.61 9.80 -7.83
N PRO A 109 2.07 9.53 -9.08
CA PRO A 109 1.37 9.62 -10.36
C PRO A 109 0.27 8.57 -10.48
N PHE A 110 -0.84 8.94 -11.13
CA PHE A 110 -1.95 8.02 -11.38
C PHE A 110 -1.62 7.16 -12.60
N THR A 111 -0.99 6.05 -12.36
CA THR A 111 -0.45 5.13 -13.36
C THR A 111 -1.09 3.74 -13.24
N PRO A 112 -2.41 3.61 -13.41
CA PRO A 112 -3.06 2.31 -13.35
C PRO A 112 -2.49 1.38 -14.42
N HIS A 113 -2.38 0.09 -14.07
CA HIS A 113 -1.99 -0.94 -15.02
C HIS A 113 -2.87 -0.90 -16.28
N PRO A 114 -2.36 -1.17 -17.49
CA PRO A 114 -3.12 -1.09 -18.73
C PRO A 114 -4.48 -1.80 -18.71
N LYS A 115 -4.61 -2.92 -17.99
CA LYS A 115 -5.89 -3.66 -17.86
C LYS A 115 -6.99 -2.87 -17.14
N PHE A 116 -6.64 -1.83 -16.38
CA PHE A 116 -7.63 -1.00 -15.65
C PHE A 116 -7.89 0.34 -16.34
N LYS A 117 -7.08 0.74 -17.34
CA LYS A 117 -7.27 2.01 -18.03
C LYS A 117 -8.60 2.05 -18.77
N GLY A 118 -9.41 3.06 -18.46
CA GLY A 118 -10.74 3.26 -19.05
C GLY A 118 -11.83 2.37 -18.44
N THR A 119 -11.59 1.71 -17.33
CA THR A 119 -12.64 0.92 -16.65
C THR A 119 -13.53 1.75 -15.76
N SER A 120 -13.15 3.00 -15.45
CA SER A 120 -13.92 3.92 -14.61
C SER A 120 -14.35 5.17 -15.39
N GLU A 121 -15.57 5.66 -15.10
CA GLU A 121 -16.04 6.95 -15.58
C GLU A 121 -15.32 8.14 -14.93
N CYS A 122 -14.56 7.90 -13.86
CA CYS A 122 -13.80 8.91 -13.13
C CYS A 122 -12.37 9.09 -13.66
N GLY A 123 -12.04 8.52 -14.83
CA GLY A 123 -10.74 8.58 -15.47
C GLY A 123 -9.64 7.91 -14.65
N LEU A 124 -8.39 8.32 -14.84
CA LEU A 124 -7.23 7.66 -14.21
C LEU A 124 -7.33 7.54 -12.68
N TYR A 125 -8.02 8.45 -12.02
CA TYR A 125 -8.25 8.36 -10.57
C TYR A 125 -9.10 7.13 -10.23
N GLY A 126 -10.23 6.97 -10.90
CA GLY A 126 -11.12 5.82 -10.71
C GLY A 126 -10.53 4.51 -11.22
N ASP A 127 -9.80 4.54 -12.34
CA ASP A 127 -9.07 3.38 -12.86
C ASP A 127 -8.07 2.86 -11.82
N PHE A 128 -7.40 3.77 -11.12
CA PHE A 128 -6.41 3.43 -10.08
C PHE A 128 -7.07 2.91 -8.79
N ILE A 129 -8.32 3.34 -8.50
CA ILE A 129 -9.14 2.74 -7.44
C ILE A 129 -9.56 1.31 -7.83
N HIS A 130 -9.95 1.06 -9.08
CA HIS A 130 -10.29 -0.28 -9.56
C HIS A 130 -9.09 -1.23 -9.46
N GLU A 131 -7.88 -0.73 -9.70
CA GLU A 131 -6.66 -1.50 -9.46
C GLU A 131 -6.46 -1.80 -7.97
N LEU A 132 -6.66 -0.83 -7.08
CA LEU A 132 -6.58 -1.04 -5.63
C LEU A 132 -7.56 -2.11 -5.16
N ASP A 133 -8.81 -2.03 -5.62
CA ASP A 133 -9.84 -3.02 -5.29
C ASP A 133 -9.43 -4.43 -5.77
N TRP A 134 -8.88 -4.52 -6.99
CA TRP A 134 -8.35 -5.77 -7.51
C TRP A 134 -7.18 -6.33 -6.67
N ILE A 135 -6.24 -5.46 -6.21
CA ILE A 135 -5.13 -5.87 -5.33
C ILE A 135 -5.67 -6.52 -4.05
N VAL A 136 -6.64 -5.87 -3.41
CA VAL A 136 -7.30 -6.41 -2.22
C VAL A 136 -8.00 -7.73 -2.53
N GLY A 137 -8.70 -7.79 -3.67
CA GLY A 137 -9.38 -9.00 -4.15
C GLY A 137 -8.43 -10.18 -4.32
N GLU A 138 -7.25 -10.00 -4.90
CA GLU A 138 -6.25 -11.07 -5.07
C GLU A 138 -5.74 -11.60 -3.72
N VAL A 139 -5.50 -10.72 -2.75
CA VAL A 139 -5.13 -11.14 -1.39
C VAL A 139 -6.25 -11.94 -0.74
N LEU A 140 -7.49 -11.44 -0.75
CA LEU A 140 -8.63 -12.14 -0.16
C LEU A 140 -8.87 -13.50 -0.81
N LYS A 141 -8.80 -13.57 -2.13
CA LYS A 141 -8.91 -14.81 -2.90
C LYS A 141 -7.83 -15.82 -2.47
N THR A 142 -6.59 -15.38 -2.34
CA THR A 142 -5.48 -16.24 -1.90
C THR A 142 -5.72 -16.80 -0.50
N LEU A 143 -6.21 -15.99 0.44
CA LEU A 143 -6.58 -16.45 1.77
C LEU A 143 -7.70 -17.51 1.73
N ASP A 144 -8.68 -17.33 0.85
CA ASP A 144 -9.79 -18.28 0.69
C ASP A 144 -9.33 -19.60 0.03
N GLU A 145 -8.48 -19.54 -1.00
CA GLU A 145 -7.91 -20.71 -1.67
C GLU A 145 -7.07 -21.58 -0.72
N HIS A 146 -6.30 -20.93 0.17
CA HIS A 146 -5.53 -21.61 1.21
C HIS A 146 -6.36 -21.98 2.44
N LYS A 147 -7.67 -21.63 2.48
CA LYS A 147 -8.61 -21.93 3.60
C LYS A 147 -8.18 -21.33 4.94
N ILE A 148 -7.49 -20.19 4.92
CA ILE A 148 -7.01 -19.50 6.12
C ILE A 148 -7.80 -18.24 6.45
N SER A 149 -8.75 -17.83 5.61
CA SER A 149 -9.57 -16.63 5.80
C SER A 149 -10.26 -16.57 7.17
N ASN A 150 -10.74 -17.69 7.67
CA ASN A 150 -11.42 -17.73 8.97
C ASN A 150 -10.50 -17.39 10.15
N ASN A 151 -9.19 -17.63 10.01
CA ASN A 151 -8.19 -17.36 11.04
C ASN A 151 -7.26 -16.20 10.68
N THR A 152 -7.68 -15.32 9.79
CA THR A 152 -6.90 -14.16 9.37
C THR A 152 -7.71 -12.89 9.61
N LEU A 153 -7.14 -11.96 10.39
CA LEU A 153 -7.63 -10.59 10.47
C LEU A 153 -7.04 -9.81 9.30
N VAL A 154 -7.90 -9.30 8.41
CA VAL A 154 -7.53 -8.37 7.34
C VAL A 154 -8.02 -6.99 7.73
N VAL A 155 -7.12 -6.02 7.75
CA VAL A 155 -7.42 -4.61 7.97
C VAL A 155 -7.12 -3.83 6.69
N PHE A 156 -8.11 -3.10 6.18
CA PHE A 156 -7.94 -2.16 5.08
C PHE A 156 -8.11 -0.74 5.62
N THR A 157 -7.14 0.12 5.35
CA THR A 157 -7.18 1.52 5.74
C THR A 157 -6.34 2.38 4.77
N SER A 158 -6.27 3.68 5.02
CA SER A 158 -5.45 4.63 4.27
C SER A 158 -4.65 5.51 5.23
N ASP A 159 -3.52 6.02 4.79
CA ASP A 159 -2.65 6.91 5.59
C ASP A 159 -3.22 8.32 5.76
N ASN A 160 -4.00 8.79 4.79
CA ASN A 160 -4.65 10.11 4.80
C ASN A 160 -5.86 10.15 3.85
N GLY A 161 -6.63 11.21 3.95
CA GLY A 161 -7.73 11.47 3.03
C GLY A 161 -7.27 11.78 1.61
N GLY A 162 -8.19 11.72 0.67
CA GLY A 162 -7.94 11.96 -0.75
C GLY A 162 -7.40 13.37 -1.04
N MET A 163 -6.63 13.50 -2.10
CA MET A 163 -6.02 14.77 -2.53
C MET A 163 -6.75 15.36 -3.74
N LEU A 164 -7.18 16.62 -3.64
CA LEU A 164 -7.86 17.33 -4.72
C LEU A 164 -6.85 17.97 -5.70
N ASN A 165 -5.92 17.18 -6.24
CA ASN A 165 -5.05 17.60 -7.33
C ASN A 165 -5.81 17.63 -8.67
N VAL A 166 -5.12 17.91 -9.79
CA VAL A 166 -5.74 18.02 -11.12
C VAL A 166 -6.54 16.76 -11.49
N THR A 167 -6.01 15.57 -11.21
CA THR A 167 -6.67 14.29 -11.49
C THR A 167 -7.85 14.06 -10.55
N GLY A 168 -7.69 14.38 -9.26
CA GLY A 168 -8.78 14.34 -8.29
C GLY A 168 -9.91 15.33 -8.63
N GLN A 169 -9.59 16.52 -9.15
CA GLN A 169 -10.60 17.47 -9.64
C GLN A 169 -11.38 16.93 -10.84
N LYS A 170 -10.72 16.20 -11.76
CA LYS A 170 -11.43 15.54 -12.87
C LYS A 170 -12.40 14.49 -12.36
N ALA A 171 -11.96 13.65 -11.42
CA ALA A 171 -12.83 12.66 -10.78
C ALA A 171 -14.01 13.32 -10.05
N TRP A 172 -13.76 14.42 -9.33
CA TRP A 172 -14.81 15.20 -8.67
C TRP A 172 -15.87 15.72 -9.65
N ARG A 173 -15.45 16.25 -10.80
CA ARG A 173 -16.36 16.72 -11.85
C ARG A 173 -17.16 15.57 -12.48
N ALA A 174 -16.61 14.38 -12.52
CA ALA A 174 -17.27 13.15 -12.94
C ALA A 174 -18.23 12.58 -11.87
N GLY A 175 -18.39 13.24 -10.72
CA GLY A 175 -19.31 12.83 -9.67
C GLY A 175 -18.69 12.09 -8.50
N HIS A 176 -17.40 11.68 -8.57
CA HIS A 176 -16.73 11.01 -7.46
C HIS A 176 -16.44 11.99 -6.32
N ARG A 177 -16.75 11.59 -5.10
CA ARG A 177 -16.47 12.36 -3.88
C ARG A 177 -15.34 11.70 -3.12
N LEU A 178 -14.10 12.22 -3.30
CA LEU A 178 -12.87 11.63 -2.80
C LEU A 178 -12.89 11.31 -1.29
N ASN A 179 -13.57 12.16 -0.51
CA ASN A 179 -13.72 12.01 0.94
C ASN A 179 -15.20 11.95 1.35
N GLY A 180 -16.08 11.50 0.46
CA GLY A 180 -17.51 11.43 0.72
C GLY A 180 -18.10 12.81 1.04
N LYS A 181 -18.74 12.93 2.21
CA LYS A 181 -19.35 14.17 2.70
C LYS A 181 -18.41 14.97 3.63
N LEU A 182 -17.21 14.47 3.89
CA LEU A 182 -16.28 15.10 4.82
C LEU A 182 -15.65 16.35 4.20
N LEU A 183 -15.53 17.40 5.01
CA LEU A 183 -14.89 18.64 4.58
C LEU A 183 -13.37 18.46 4.55
N GLY A 184 -12.71 19.01 3.52
CA GLY A 184 -11.26 19.04 3.38
C GLY A 184 -10.69 17.86 2.60
N PHE A 185 -9.37 17.85 2.51
CA PHE A 185 -8.57 16.92 1.72
C PHE A 185 -7.22 16.73 2.41
N LYS A 186 -6.38 15.79 1.89
CA LYS A 186 -4.99 15.63 2.30
C LYS A 186 -4.31 16.99 2.53
N PHE A 187 -3.48 17.09 3.56
CA PHE A 187 -2.82 18.30 4.11
C PHE A 187 -3.72 19.25 4.91
N GLY A 188 -5.04 19.02 4.96
CA GLY A 188 -5.96 19.83 5.75
C GLY A 188 -6.23 19.22 7.12
N ALA A 189 -6.51 20.08 8.10
CA ALA A 189 -6.92 19.69 9.46
C ALA A 189 -8.39 19.26 9.55
N TRP A 190 -9.16 19.40 8.48
CA TRP A 190 -10.55 18.97 8.42
C TRP A 190 -10.66 17.44 8.29
N GLU A 191 -11.78 16.89 8.70
CA GLU A 191 -12.01 15.44 8.72
C GLU A 191 -11.68 14.74 7.38
N GLY A 192 -11.95 15.37 6.23
CA GLY A 192 -11.59 14.83 4.92
C GLY A 192 -10.08 14.68 4.68
N GLY A 193 -9.22 15.24 5.56
CA GLY A 193 -7.78 15.07 5.49
C GLY A 193 -7.24 13.88 6.27
N HIS A 194 -7.95 13.41 7.30
CA HIS A 194 -7.45 12.40 8.23
C HIS A 194 -8.46 11.33 8.64
N ARG A 195 -9.77 11.55 8.46
CA ARG A 195 -10.78 10.52 8.68
C ARG A 195 -10.84 9.61 7.45
N VAL A 196 -10.18 8.47 7.55
CA VAL A 196 -9.97 7.51 6.46
C VAL A 196 -10.88 6.29 6.61
N PRO A 197 -11.13 5.51 5.54
CA PRO A 197 -11.76 4.22 5.67
C PRO A 197 -11.00 3.31 6.62
N PHE A 198 -11.74 2.57 7.46
CA PHE A 198 -11.19 1.51 8.28
C PHE A 198 -12.14 0.31 8.18
N ILE A 199 -11.68 -0.79 7.60
CA ILE A 199 -12.46 -2.00 7.39
C ILE A 199 -11.69 -3.17 7.99
N ALA A 200 -12.29 -3.89 8.91
CA ALA A 200 -11.74 -5.10 9.50
C ALA A 200 -12.57 -6.32 9.07
N ARG A 201 -11.90 -7.34 8.54
CA ARG A 201 -12.51 -8.62 8.16
C ARG A 201 -11.83 -9.76 8.91
N TRP A 202 -12.59 -10.45 9.74
CA TRP A 202 -12.17 -11.68 10.43
C TRP A 202 -13.37 -12.61 10.58
N PRO A 203 -13.65 -13.48 9.62
CA PRO A 203 -14.91 -14.22 9.58
C PRO A 203 -15.23 -15.03 10.82
N ALA A 204 -14.21 -15.57 11.50
CA ALA A 204 -14.42 -16.34 12.75
C ALA A 204 -14.70 -15.46 13.98
N LYS A 205 -14.46 -14.15 13.93
CA LYS A 205 -14.54 -13.27 15.10
C LYS A 205 -15.42 -12.05 14.89
N ILE A 206 -15.44 -11.48 13.69
CA ILE A 206 -16.18 -10.27 13.34
C ILE A 206 -17.38 -10.66 12.47
N PRO A 207 -18.63 -10.45 12.93
CA PRO A 207 -19.82 -10.70 12.13
C PRO A 207 -19.84 -9.81 10.88
N ALA A 208 -20.21 -10.37 9.74
CA ALA A 208 -20.32 -9.61 8.49
C ALA A 208 -21.40 -8.52 8.59
N GLY A 209 -21.16 -7.39 7.88
CA GLY A 209 -22.13 -6.29 7.78
C GLY A 209 -22.32 -5.47 9.06
N LYS A 210 -21.43 -5.59 10.03
CA LYS A 210 -21.43 -4.73 11.22
C LYS A 210 -20.73 -3.41 10.96
N GLU A 211 -21.27 -2.37 11.56
CA GLU A 211 -20.70 -1.03 11.60
C GLU A 211 -20.47 -0.63 13.06
N SER A 212 -19.43 0.16 13.31
CA SER A 212 -19.09 0.69 14.63
C SER A 212 -18.81 2.17 14.53
N ASP A 213 -19.33 2.95 15.47
CA ASP A 213 -19.02 4.39 15.62
C ASP A 213 -17.83 4.62 16.56
N ALA A 214 -17.13 3.56 16.96
CA ALA A 214 -15.95 3.68 17.80
C ALA A 214 -14.85 4.49 17.13
N LEU A 215 -14.21 5.35 17.89
CA LEU A 215 -13.03 6.08 17.43
C LEU A 215 -11.82 5.17 17.46
N ILE A 216 -11.32 4.85 16.27
CA ILE A 216 -10.10 4.05 16.08
C ILE A 216 -9.06 4.92 15.38
N SER A 217 -7.83 4.91 15.88
CA SER A 217 -6.69 5.55 15.26
C SER A 217 -5.68 4.50 14.78
N GLN A 218 -4.90 4.82 13.75
CA GLN A 218 -3.86 3.89 13.26
C GLN A 218 -2.79 3.59 14.32
N ILE A 219 -2.56 4.49 15.27
CA ILE A 219 -1.66 4.24 16.40
C ILE A 219 -2.15 3.11 17.31
N ASP A 220 -3.46 2.81 17.29
CA ASP A 220 -4.06 1.71 18.06
C ASP A 220 -3.71 0.33 17.47
N LEU A 221 -3.28 0.28 16.20
CA LEU A 221 -2.93 -0.99 15.55
C LEU A 221 -1.74 -1.68 16.23
N LEU A 222 -0.74 -0.92 16.67
CA LEU A 222 0.41 -1.51 17.35
C LEU A 222 0.03 -2.28 18.62
N PRO A 223 -0.62 -1.68 19.63
CA PRO A 223 -1.00 -2.42 20.83
C PRO A 223 -2.06 -3.51 20.54
N THR A 224 -2.93 -3.31 19.55
CA THR A 224 -3.93 -4.30 19.13
C THR A 224 -3.26 -5.54 18.52
N PHE A 225 -2.34 -5.37 17.59
CA PHE A 225 -1.63 -6.48 16.94
C PHE A 225 -0.65 -7.16 17.90
N ALA A 226 0.00 -6.40 18.80
CA ALA A 226 0.82 -6.99 19.86
C ALA A 226 -0.01 -7.92 20.76
N ALA A 227 -1.22 -7.51 21.15
CA ALA A 227 -2.12 -8.34 21.95
C ALA A 227 -2.60 -9.58 21.17
N LEU A 228 -2.86 -9.47 19.86
CA LEU A 228 -3.22 -10.60 19.01
C LEU A 228 -2.10 -11.63 18.86
N GLY A 229 -0.86 -11.15 18.77
CA GLY A 229 0.34 -11.96 18.65
C GLY A 229 0.95 -12.41 19.97
N ASP A 230 0.29 -12.15 21.11
CA ASP A 230 0.83 -12.39 22.46
C ASP A 230 2.24 -11.76 22.67
N ALA A 231 2.46 -10.64 22.00
CA ALA A 231 3.71 -9.91 22.07
C ALA A 231 3.70 -8.87 23.20
N LYS A 232 4.84 -8.71 23.84
CA LYS A 232 5.03 -7.69 24.88
C LYS A 232 5.49 -6.38 24.25
N LEU A 233 4.78 -5.31 24.52
CA LEU A 233 5.22 -3.98 24.16
C LEU A 233 6.45 -3.58 24.98
N PRO A 234 7.40 -2.80 24.41
CA PRO A 234 8.58 -2.30 25.15
C PRO A 234 8.15 -1.49 26.37
N LYS A 235 8.73 -1.80 27.53
CA LYS A 235 8.37 -1.13 28.79
C LYS A 235 8.74 0.35 28.83
N ASP A 236 9.78 0.71 28.09
CA ASP A 236 10.35 2.06 28.08
C ASP A 236 9.83 2.91 26.90
N ALA A 237 8.94 2.36 26.07
CA ALA A 237 8.31 3.09 24.98
C ALA A 237 6.99 3.71 25.42
N VAL A 238 6.79 4.98 25.12
CA VAL A 238 5.49 5.63 25.24
C VAL A 238 4.64 5.20 24.06
N ILE A 239 3.55 4.48 24.35
CA ILE A 239 2.59 4.02 23.35
C ILE A 239 1.30 4.80 23.54
N ASP A 240 0.99 5.69 22.60
CA ASP A 240 -0.21 6.55 22.67
C ASP A 240 -1.49 5.79 22.24
N GLY A 241 -1.35 4.70 21.49
CA GLY A 241 -2.47 3.89 21.05
C GLY A 241 -3.03 2.97 22.14
N VAL A 242 -4.28 2.56 21.98
CA VAL A 242 -4.97 1.62 22.86
C VAL A 242 -5.35 0.35 22.13
N ASN A 243 -5.42 -0.77 22.86
CA ASN A 243 -5.87 -2.04 22.28
C ASN A 243 -7.37 -2.00 21.98
N GLN A 244 -7.75 -2.25 20.73
CA GLN A 244 -9.10 -2.16 20.19
C GLN A 244 -9.80 -3.54 20.03
N LEU A 245 -9.29 -4.61 20.60
CA LEU A 245 -9.87 -5.94 20.44
C LEU A 245 -11.27 -6.12 21.04
N SER A 246 -11.69 -5.21 21.88
CA SER A 246 -13.02 -5.19 22.49
C SER A 246 -14.08 -4.38 21.76
N VAL A 247 -13.70 -3.73 20.65
CA VAL A 247 -14.56 -2.79 19.88
C VAL A 247 -15.32 -3.47 18.74
#